data_5cf5f398174308a270cca0dbec8a62e0
#
_entry.id   5cf5f398174308a270cca0dbec8a62e0
#
_cell.length_a   1.000
_cell.length_b   1.000
_cell.length_c   1.000
_cell.angle_alpha   90.00
_cell.angle_beta   90.00
_cell.angle_gamma   90.00
#
_symmetry.space_group_name_H-M   'P 1'
#
loop_
_entity.id
_entity.type
_entity.pdbx_description
1 polymer ?
#
loop_
_entity_poly.entity_id
_entity_poly.type
_entity_poly.pdbx_seq_one_letter_code
_entity_poly.pdbx_strand_id
1 'polypeptide(L)'
;MKKLQKYVSILGVVILALTLSACAKTEQKGMYIKPSEFTEETREVLSLFDDEVQFFDIVLDETVKSETITVWVYQDGTWEESGKTSGSVDSMERRIAIRLTENSYDLYSVDESGHVKYTYPELNTSFDESVAIIGSRVEGETQLVLNEEIPIWMKIGSETSSMENYNVTEDFRTMDCNAGIVVTLTVSDEIVE
;
A
#
# COMPACT_ATOMS: atom_id res chain seq x y z
N MET A 1 34.37 -5.31 -57.40
CA MET A 1 33.06 -4.73 -57.03
C MET A 1 32.16 -5.69 -56.30
N LYS A 2 31.88 -6.92 -56.75
CA LYS A 2 30.99 -7.87 -56.10
C LYS A 2 31.40 -8.33 -54.69
N LYS A 3 32.69 -8.41 -54.35
CA LYS A 3 33.18 -8.79 -53.01
C LYS A 3 32.94 -7.68 -51.97
N LEU A 4 33.15 -6.41 -52.33
CA LEU A 4 32.94 -5.28 -51.45
C LEU A 4 31.45 -5.12 -51.06
N GLN A 5 30.55 -5.34 -52.01
CA GLN A 5 29.11 -5.27 -51.81
C GLN A 5 28.60 -6.33 -50.79
N LYS A 6 29.24 -7.52 -50.82
CA LYS A 6 28.92 -8.62 -49.89
C LYS A 6 29.34 -8.29 -48.45
N TYR A 7 30.48 -7.65 -48.23
CA TYR A 7 30.94 -7.23 -46.92
C TYR A 7 30.10 -6.07 -46.33
N VAL A 8 29.67 -5.13 -47.18
CA VAL A 8 28.77 -4.03 -46.76
C VAL A 8 27.40 -4.59 -46.34
N SER A 9 26.84 -5.58 -47.03
CA SER A 9 25.59 -6.22 -46.64
C SER A 9 25.70 -6.99 -45.32
N ILE A 10 26.80 -7.70 -45.07
CA ILE A 10 27.03 -8.45 -43.82
C ILE A 10 27.20 -7.48 -42.66
N LEU A 11 27.93 -6.39 -42.84
CA LEU A 11 28.12 -5.34 -41.82
C LEU A 11 26.79 -4.68 -41.46
N GLY A 12 25.93 -4.40 -42.43
CA GLY A 12 24.61 -3.82 -42.21
C GLY A 12 23.69 -4.74 -41.36
N VAL A 13 23.73 -6.07 -41.63
CA VAL A 13 22.93 -7.03 -40.83
C VAL A 13 23.44 -7.16 -39.40
N VAL A 14 24.76 -7.12 -39.18
CA VAL A 14 25.36 -7.20 -37.83
C VAL A 14 25.02 -5.97 -37.04
N ILE A 15 25.06 -4.77 -37.64
CA ILE A 15 24.66 -3.52 -36.95
C ILE A 15 23.17 -3.53 -36.60
N LEU A 16 22.33 -4.01 -37.50
CA LEU A 16 20.89 -4.13 -37.26
C LEU A 16 20.56 -5.14 -36.13
N ALA A 17 21.30 -6.23 -36.03
CA ALA A 17 21.15 -7.24 -34.98
C ALA A 17 21.59 -6.67 -33.59
N LEU A 18 22.61 -5.83 -33.56
CA LEU A 18 23.10 -5.19 -32.32
C LEU A 18 22.14 -4.09 -31.80
N THR A 19 21.40 -3.42 -32.68
CA THR A 19 20.41 -2.40 -32.27
C THR A 19 19.12 -3.03 -31.72
N LEU A 20 18.78 -4.26 -32.11
CA LEU A 20 17.61 -4.98 -31.58
C LEU A 20 17.85 -5.57 -30.17
N SER A 21 19.09 -5.75 -29.75
CA SER A 21 19.44 -6.26 -28.43
C SER A 21 19.45 -5.16 -27.33
N ALA A 22 19.32 -3.89 -27.69
CA ALA A 22 19.43 -2.76 -26.76
C ALA A 22 18.09 -2.30 -26.14
N CYS A 23 16.96 -2.94 -26.46
CA CYS A 23 15.64 -2.50 -25.99
C CYS A 23 14.87 -3.52 -25.16
N ALA A 24 15.52 -4.50 -24.55
CA ALA A 24 14.95 -5.22 -23.44
C ALA A 24 15.47 -4.59 -22.13
N LYS A 25 15.18 -3.32 -21.88
CA LYS A 25 15.03 -2.87 -20.50
C LYS A 25 13.78 -3.57 -19.98
N THR A 26 13.96 -4.69 -19.30
CA THR A 26 13.00 -5.12 -18.28
C THR A 26 12.91 -3.91 -17.35
N GLU A 27 11.84 -3.14 -17.40
CA GLU A 27 11.49 -2.23 -16.32
C GLU A 27 11.39 -3.15 -15.11
N GLN A 28 12.40 -3.10 -14.24
CA GLN A 28 12.27 -3.62 -12.91
C GLN A 28 11.13 -2.79 -12.31
N LYS A 29 9.92 -3.37 -12.31
CA LYS A 29 8.82 -2.79 -11.55
C LYS A 29 9.34 -2.71 -10.12
N GLY A 30 9.54 -1.50 -9.64
CA GLY A 30 9.95 -1.27 -8.27
C GLY A 30 8.89 -1.83 -7.31
N MET A 31 9.22 -1.89 -6.06
CA MET A 31 8.27 -2.25 -5.00
C MET A 31 7.12 -1.23 -4.97
N TYR A 32 5.89 -1.69 -4.85
CA TYR A 32 4.73 -0.81 -4.77
C TYR A 32 3.58 -1.44 -4.00
N ILE A 33 2.68 -0.57 -3.56
CA ILE A 33 1.36 -0.91 -3.04
C ILE A 33 0.30 -0.22 -3.88
N LYS A 34 -0.84 -0.88 -4.08
CA LYS A 34 -2.00 -0.30 -4.76
C LYS A 34 -3.30 -0.83 -4.16
N PRO A 35 -4.44 -0.11 -4.32
CA PRO A 35 -5.74 -0.66 -4.00
C PRO A 35 -5.99 -1.93 -4.81
N SER A 36 -6.55 -2.96 -4.15
CA SER A 36 -6.90 -4.21 -4.83
C SER A 36 -8.06 -4.01 -5.79
N GLU A 37 -7.96 -4.62 -6.96
CA GLU A 37 -9.03 -4.67 -7.94
C GLU A 37 -9.86 -5.94 -7.78
N PHE A 38 -11.18 -5.81 -7.80
CA PHE A 38 -12.12 -6.92 -7.74
C PHE A 38 -13.09 -6.89 -8.92
N THR A 39 -13.60 -8.08 -9.29
CA THR A 39 -14.70 -8.18 -10.24
C THR A 39 -15.96 -7.52 -9.68
N GLU A 40 -16.91 -7.20 -10.54
CA GLU A 40 -18.18 -6.59 -10.11
C GLU A 40 -18.92 -7.48 -9.12
N GLU A 41 -18.99 -8.78 -9.39
CA GLU A 41 -19.65 -9.77 -8.51
C GLU A 41 -18.99 -9.82 -7.12
N THR A 42 -17.64 -9.74 -7.06
CA THR A 42 -16.94 -9.70 -5.78
C THR A 42 -17.25 -8.42 -5.01
N ARG A 43 -17.31 -7.28 -5.70
CA ARG A 43 -17.67 -5.99 -5.08
C ARG A 43 -19.11 -6.01 -4.55
N GLU A 44 -20.05 -6.58 -5.30
CA GLU A 44 -21.43 -6.76 -4.84
C GLU A 44 -21.49 -7.58 -3.55
N VAL A 45 -20.75 -8.69 -3.47
CA VAL A 45 -20.68 -9.49 -2.24
C VAL A 45 -20.07 -8.71 -1.08
N LEU A 46 -18.96 -8.00 -1.31
CA LEU A 46 -18.31 -7.20 -0.27
C LEU A 46 -19.21 -6.06 0.23
N SER A 47 -20.07 -5.48 -0.62
CA SER A 47 -21.00 -4.42 -0.25
C SER A 47 -22.15 -4.86 0.66
N LEU A 48 -22.32 -6.17 0.86
CA LEU A 48 -23.31 -6.71 1.81
C LEU A 48 -22.85 -6.64 3.27
N PHE A 49 -21.57 -6.34 3.48
CA PHE A 49 -21.02 -6.20 4.82
C PHE A 49 -21.03 -4.71 5.19
N ASP A 50 -21.56 -4.40 6.37
CA ASP A 50 -21.62 -3.03 6.88
C ASP A 50 -20.26 -2.50 7.35
N ASP A 51 -19.28 -3.38 7.49
CA ASP A 51 -17.94 -3.01 7.94
C ASP A 51 -17.15 -2.28 6.83
N GLU A 52 -16.38 -1.28 7.25
CA GLU A 52 -15.46 -0.60 6.34
C GLU A 52 -14.21 -1.46 6.13
N VAL A 53 -14.05 -2.00 4.93
CA VAL A 53 -12.90 -2.85 4.57
C VAL A 53 -12.11 -2.23 3.43
N GLN A 54 -10.79 -2.11 3.60
CA GLN A 54 -9.86 -1.68 2.57
C GLN A 54 -8.90 -2.81 2.22
N PHE A 55 -8.68 -3.01 0.91
CA PHE A 55 -7.79 -4.06 0.39
C PHE A 55 -6.68 -3.43 -0.45
N PHE A 56 -5.46 -3.92 -0.26
CA PHE A 56 -4.28 -3.47 -0.99
C PHE A 56 -3.46 -4.66 -1.48
N ASP A 57 -3.03 -4.61 -2.74
CA ASP A 57 -2.06 -5.54 -3.31
C ASP A 57 -0.67 -4.93 -3.17
N ILE A 58 0.28 -5.73 -2.68
CA ILE A 58 1.67 -5.35 -2.42
C ILE A 58 2.56 -6.20 -3.32
N VAL A 59 3.48 -5.53 -4.01
CA VAL A 59 4.57 -6.16 -4.77
C VAL A 59 5.89 -5.70 -4.20
N LEU A 60 6.73 -6.65 -3.81
CA LEU A 60 8.03 -6.45 -3.20
C LEU A 60 9.13 -7.02 -4.09
N ASP A 61 10.37 -6.75 -3.75
CA ASP A 61 11.55 -7.39 -4.34
C ASP A 61 12.36 -8.16 -3.28
N GLU A 62 13.39 -8.87 -3.73
CA GLU A 62 14.22 -9.75 -2.88
C GLU A 62 15.03 -9.00 -1.80
N THR A 63 15.10 -7.68 -1.84
CA THR A 63 15.81 -6.88 -0.84
C THR A 63 15.01 -6.77 0.45
N VAL A 64 13.68 -6.88 0.38
CA VAL A 64 12.81 -6.80 1.57
C VAL A 64 12.92 -8.07 2.38
N LYS A 65 13.16 -7.91 3.68
CA LYS A 65 13.25 -8.99 4.66
C LYS A 65 12.08 -8.99 5.64
N SER A 66 11.56 -7.82 5.93
CA SER A 66 10.43 -7.68 6.85
C SER A 66 9.52 -6.54 6.43
N GLU A 67 8.31 -6.58 6.96
CA GLU A 67 7.36 -5.49 6.88
C GLU A 67 6.77 -5.19 8.24
N THR A 68 6.26 -3.98 8.36
CA THR A 68 5.54 -3.52 9.53
C THR A 68 4.31 -2.74 9.09
N ILE A 69 3.15 -3.13 9.61
CA ILE A 69 1.91 -2.38 9.51
C ILE A 69 1.67 -1.74 10.87
N THR A 70 1.55 -0.42 10.91
CA THR A 70 1.25 0.33 12.14
C THR A 70 -0.09 1.02 12.00
N VAL A 71 -0.89 0.97 13.05
CA VAL A 71 -2.16 1.69 13.16
C VAL A 71 -1.99 2.81 14.16
N TRP A 72 -2.22 4.02 13.70
CA TRP A 72 -2.19 5.25 14.47
C TRP A 72 -3.62 5.72 14.74
N VAL A 73 -3.88 6.20 15.95
CA VAL A 73 -5.16 6.81 16.32
C VAL A 73 -4.92 8.20 16.86
N TYR A 74 -5.85 9.11 16.59
CA TYR A 74 -5.86 10.44 17.18
C TYR A 74 -6.66 10.40 18.48
N GLN A 75 -5.98 10.66 19.58
CA GLN A 75 -6.54 10.67 20.92
C GLN A 75 -5.97 11.82 21.74
N ASP A 76 -6.83 12.53 22.49
CA ASP A 76 -6.43 13.60 23.40
C ASP A 76 -5.53 14.69 22.77
N GLY A 77 -5.73 14.98 21.48
CA GLY A 77 -4.99 16.01 20.77
C GLY A 77 -3.65 15.54 20.16
N THR A 78 -3.37 14.22 20.17
CA THR A 78 -2.12 13.65 19.65
C THR A 78 -2.36 12.36 18.87
N TRP A 79 -1.43 12.04 17.95
CA TRP A 79 -1.40 10.75 17.27
C TRP A 79 -0.60 9.76 18.10
N GLU A 80 -1.22 8.63 18.43
CA GLU A 80 -0.63 7.55 19.20
C GLU A 80 -0.65 6.23 18.43
N GLU A 81 0.37 5.39 18.62
CA GLU A 81 0.40 4.02 18.07
C GLU A 81 -0.63 3.16 18.82
N SER A 82 -1.70 2.75 18.13
CA SER A 82 -2.72 1.86 18.67
C SER A 82 -2.33 0.39 18.55
N GLY A 83 -1.66 0.04 17.49
CA GLY A 83 -1.18 -1.33 17.26
C GLY A 83 -0.17 -1.43 16.15
N LYS A 84 0.64 -2.48 16.24
CA LYS A 84 1.73 -2.75 15.32
C LYS A 84 1.85 -4.24 15.05
N THR A 85 1.93 -4.60 13.79
CA THR A 85 2.21 -5.98 13.35
C THR A 85 3.45 -5.96 12.49
N SER A 86 4.44 -6.74 12.89
CA SER A 86 5.67 -6.91 12.11
C SER A 86 5.88 -8.39 11.80
N GLY A 87 6.45 -8.69 10.64
CA GLY A 87 6.74 -10.05 10.23
C GLY A 87 7.76 -10.15 9.11
N SER A 88 8.33 -11.34 8.97
CA SER A 88 9.18 -11.66 7.83
C SER A 88 8.37 -11.72 6.54
N VAL A 89 9.00 -11.35 5.43
CA VAL A 89 8.40 -11.42 4.11
C VAL A 89 8.77 -12.76 3.47
N ASP A 90 7.76 -13.63 3.31
CA ASP A 90 7.92 -14.94 2.68
C ASP A 90 7.40 -14.96 1.23
N SER A 91 6.59 -13.97 0.82
CA SER A 91 6.05 -13.84 -0.52
C SER A 91 6.24 -12.42 -1.06
N MET A 92 6.70 -12.33 -2.32
CA MET A 92 6.92 -11.04 -2.99
C MET A 92 5.61 -10.41 -3.49
N GLU A 93 4.56 -11.18 -3.65
CA GLU A 93 3.22 -10.70 -4.02
C GLU A 93 2.21 -11.16 -2.96
N ARG A 94 1.48 -10.21 -2.41
CA ARG A 94 0.46 -10.52 -1.41
C ARG A 94 -0.58 -9.43 -1.32
N ARG A 95 -1.64 -9.72 -0.58
CA ARG A 95 -2.72 -8.80 -0.27
C ARG A 95 -2.79 -8.56 1.22
N ILE A 96 -3.00 -7.32 1.61
CA ILE A 96 -3.41 -6.98 2.97
C ILE A 96 -4.84 -6.43 2.94
N ALA A 97 -5.55 -6.61 4.05
CA ALA A 97 -6.83 -5.96 4.25
C ALA A 97 -6.92 -5.38 5.65
N ILE A 98 -7.58 -4.24 5.73
CA ILE A 98 -7.86 -3.53 6.97
C ILE A 98 -9.37 -3.44 7.08
N ARG A 99 -9.92 -3.96 8.17
CA ARG A 99 -11.35 -3.91 8.46
C ARG A 99 -11.59 -3.12 9.73
N LEU A 100 -12.34 -2.05 9.63
CA LEU A 100 -12.85 -1.33 10.79
C LEU A 100 -14.20 -1.88 11.19
N THR A 101 -14.37 -2.06 12.49
CA THR A 101 -15.66 -2.28 13.14
C THR A 101 -15.93 -1.09 14.06
N GLU A 102 -17.05 -1.10 14.77
CA GLU A 102 -17.43 -0.01 15.67
C GLU A 102 -16.36 0.29 16.74
N ASN A 103 -15.75 -0.75 17.33
CA ASN A 103 -14.86 -0.62 18.47
C ASN A 103 -13.52 -1.37 18.31
N SER A 104 -13.21 -1.88 17.13
CA SER A 104 -12.01 -2.67 16.90
C SER A 104 -11.56 -2.58 15.44
N TYR A 105 -10.39 -3.12 15.15
CA TYR A 105 -9.94 -3.32 13.78
C TYR A 105 -9.25 -4.65 13.62
N ASP A 106 -9.35 -5.17 12.41
CA ASP A 106 -8.68 -6.38 11.97
C ASP A 106 -7.68 -6.06 10.87
N LEU A 107 -6.49 -6.64 10.97
CA LEU A 107 -5.51 -6.67 9.88
C LEU A 107 -5.44 -8.08 9.32
N TYR A 108 -5.47 -8.20 8.00
CA TYR A 108 -5.32 -9.47 7.31
C TYR A 108 -4.11 -9.40 6.39
N SER A 109 -3.32 -10.46 6.38
CA SER A 109 -2.32 -10.73 5.35
C SER A 109 -2.73 -11.99 4.60
N VAL A 110 -2.76 -11.94 3.28
CA VAL A 110 -3.18 -13.03 2.39
C VAL A 110 -2.10 -13.22 1.33
N ASP A 111 -1.60 -14.43 1.20
CA ASP A 111 -0.64 -14.86 0.19
C ASP A 111 -1.02 -16.25 -0.36
N GLU A 112 -0.13 -16.85 -1.17
CA GLU A 112 -0.37 -18.17 -1.75
C GLU A 112 -0.44 -19.30 -0.69
N SER A 113 0.16 -19.11 0.48
CA SER A 113 0.20 -20.11 1.57
C SER A 113 -1.06 -20.08 2.42
N GLY A 114 -1.83 -18.99 2.39
CA GLY A 114 -3.06 -18.84 3.18
C GLY A 114 -3.34 -17.41 3.61
N HIS A 115 -3.89 -17.26 4.80
CA HIS A 115 -4.16 -15.97 5.40
C HIS A 115 -3.89 -15.97 6.90
N VAL A 116 -3.47 -14.81 7.40
CA VAL A 116 -3.33 -14.53 8.84
C VAL A 116 -4.23 -13.36 9.17
N LYS A 117 -4.86 -13.42 10.33
CA LYS A 117 -5.71 -12.36 10.89
C LYS A 117 -5.16 -11.93 12.25
N TYR A 118 -4.99 -10.64 12.42
CA TYR A 118 -4.70 -9.99 13.70
C TYR A 118 -5.90 -9.15 14.11
N THR A 119 -6.42 -9.37 15.30
CA THR A 119 -7.55 -8.59 15.84
C THR A 119 -7.06 -7.74 16.99
N TYR A 120 -7.33 -6.45 16.91
CA TYR A 120 -7.04 -5.46 17.94
C TYR A 120 -8.35 -5.01 18.59
N PRO A 121 -8.57 -5.35 19.88
CA PRO A 121 -9.90 -5.26 20.50
C PRO A 121 -10.32 -3.85 20.92
N GLU A 122 -9.42 -2.87 20.91
CA GLU A 122 -9.72 -1.52 21.37
C GLU A 122 -9.30 -0.49 20.34
N LEU A 123 -10.30 0.17 19.76
CA LEU A 123 -10.11 1.38 18.96
C LEU A 123 -10.47 2.57 19.86
N ASN A 124 -9.45 3.22 20.44
CA ASN A 124 -9.62 4.32 21.39
C ASN A 124 -9.93 5.66 20.69
N THR A 125 -10.67 5.63 19.59
CA THR A 125 -11.15 6.83 18.90
C THR A 125 -12.59 6.61 18.46
N SER A 126 -13.44 7.62 18.56
CA SER A 126 -14.83 7.57 18.10
C SER A 126 -15.09 8.71 17.12
N PHE A 127 -15.83 8.38 16.07
CA PHE A 127 -16.27 9.34 15.06
C PHE A 127 -17.68 9.89 15.32
N ASP A 128 -18.33 9.50 16.45
CA ASP A 128 -19.71 9.85 16.74
C ASP A 128 -19.93 11.36 16.90
N GLU A 129 -18.94 12.10 17.38
CA GLU A 129 -19.00 13.54 17.55
C GLU A 129 -18.53 14.33 16.31
N SER A 130 -18.09 13.61 15.27
CA SER A 130 -17.61 14.26 14.04
C SER A 130 -18.76 14.74 13.17
N VAL A 131 -18.74 16.01 12.81
CA VAL A 131 -19.69 16.62 11.87
C VAL A 131 -19.36 16.28 10.43
N ALA A 132 -18.08 16.10 10.13
CA ALA A 132 -17.59 15.67 8.83
C ALA A 132 -16.56 14.55 8.98
N ILE A 133 -16.59 13.58 8.09
CA ILE A 133 -15.65 12.46 8.05
C ILE A 133 -15.10 12.34 6.62
N ILE A 134 -13.78 12.26 6.50
CA ILE A 134 -13.08 12.01 5.23
C ILE A 134 -12.30 10.72 5.35
N GLY A 135 -12.47 9.84 4.35
CA GLY A 135 -11.59 8.70 4.11
C GLY A 135 -10.68 8.97 2.92
N SER A 136 -9.41 8.63 3.03
CA SER A 136 -8.45 8.69 1.93
C SER A 136 -7.55 7.45 1.95
N ARG A 137 -7.09 7.05 0.78
CA ARG A 137 -6.18 5.92 0.59
C ARG A 137 -5.23 6.19 -0.54
N VAL A 138 -4.14 5.42 -0.62
CA VAL A 138 -3.27 5.44 -1.79
C VAL A 138 -4.07 5.20 -3.06
N GLU A 139 -3.77 5.93 -4.12
CA GLU A 139 -4.40 5.82 -5.43
C GLU A 139 -3.41 5.25 -6.43
N GLY A 140 -3.79 4.17 -7.12
CA GLY A 140 -2.92 3.51 -8.09
C GLY A 140 -1.66 2.88 -7.46
N GLU A 141 -0.62 2.72 -8.26
CA GLU A 141 0.67 2.16 -7.82
C GLU A 141 1.47 3.23 -7.07
N THR A 142 1.58 3.08 -5.75
CA THR A 142 2.40 3.95 -4.89
C THR A 142 3.70 3.23 -4.58
N GLN A 143 4.84 3.87 -4.91
CA GLN A 143 6.17 3.33 -4.74
C GLN A 143 6.49 3.10 -3.27
N LEU A 144 7.04 1.94 -2.93
CA LEU A 144 7.60 1.63 -1.63
C LEU A 144 9.10 1.91 -1.62
N VAL A 145 9.59 2.50 -0.54
CA VAL A 145 11.01 2.77 -0.31
C VAL A 145 11.41 2.04 0.99
N LEU A 146 12.57 1.38 0.96
CA LEU A 146 13.08 0.67 2.14
C LEU A 146 13.23 1.63 3.33
N ASN A 147 12.75 1.16 4.49
CA ASN A 147 12.85 1.86 5.79
C ASN A 147 12.11 3.22 5.83
N GLU A 148 11.19 3.45 4.87
CA GLU A 148 10.31 4.61 4.86
C GLU A 148 8.89 4.20 5.24
N GLU A 149 8.32 4.88 6.24
CA GLU A 149 6.93 4.71 6.65
C GLU A 149 6.03 5.48 5.69
N ILE A 150 5.08 4.80 5.04
CA ILE A 150 4.10 5.44 4.17
C ILE A 150 2.69 5.22 4.70
N PRO A 151 1.86 6.26 4.80
CA PRO A 151 0.44 6.10 5.06
C PRO A 151 -0.24 5.48 3.85
N ILE A 152 -1.03 4.43 4.07
CA ILE A 152 -1.73 3.70 3.00
C ILE A 152 -3.24 3.94 3.02
N TRP A 153 -3.77 4.22 4.19
CA TRP A 153 -5.18 4.53 4.39
C TRP A 153 -5.38 5.38 5.63
N MET A 154 -6.36 6.28 5.58
CA MET A 154 -6.76 7.09 6.72
C MET A 154 -8.26 7.37 6.73
N LYS A 155 -8.77 7.61 7.93
CA LYS A 155 -10.11 8.14 8.20
C LYS A 155 -9.99 9.22 9.25
N ILE A 156 -10.46 10.42 8.92
CA ILE A 156 -10.32 11.62 9.75
C ILE A 156 -11.71 12.20 10.00
N GLY A 157 -11.99 12.51 11.24
CA GLY A 157 -13.20 13.20 11.68
C GLY A 157 -12.92 14.62 12.12
N SER A 158 -13.86 15.53 11.91
CA SER A 158 -13.80 16.92 12.35
C SER A 158 -15.11 17.36 12.99
N GLU A 159 -15.04 18.17 14.04
CA GLU A 159 -16.20 18.83 14.68
C GLU A 159 -16.77 19.96 13.81
N THR A 160 -16.08 20.35 12.76
CA THR A 160 -16.53 21.41 11.85
C THR A 160 -16.90 20.85 10.47
N SER A 161 -17.85 21.51 9.80
CA SER A 161 -18.24 21.14 8.44
C SER A 161 -17.23 21.53 7.36
N SER A 162 -16.23 22.31 7.71
CA SER A 162 -15.14 22.72 6.80
C SER A 162 -13.92 21.86 7.07
N MET A 163 -13.78 20.74 6.34
CA MET A 163 -12.55 19.98 6.30
C MET A 163 -11.73 20.40 5.07
N GLU A 164 -10.43 20.55 5.26
CA GLU A 164 -9.49 20.57 4.14
C GLU A 164 -9.50 19.20 3.45
N ASN A 165 -9.20 19.16 2.15
CA ASN A 165 -9.06 17.89 1.44
C ASN A 165 -7.73 17.24 1.85
N TYR A 166 -7.75 16.47 2.92
CA TYR A 166 -6.59 15.71 3.34
C TYR A 166 -6.32 14.56 2.37
N ASN A 167 -5.05 14.46 1.96
CA ASN A 167 -4.56 13.36 1.15
C ASN A 167 -3.74 12.42 2.03
N VAL A 168 -3.89 11.11 1.85
CA VAL A 168 -3.14 10.10 2.59
C VAL A 168 -1.62 10.25 2.47
N THR A 169 -1.12 10.89 1.42
CA THR A 169 0.32 11.15 1.20
C THR A 169 0.87 12.32 2.02
N GLU A 170 0.01 13.07 2.72
CA GLU A 170 0.43 14.15 3.59
C GLU A 170 0.84 13.61 4.96
N ASP A 171 1.66 14.37 5.69
CA ASP A 171 2.02 14.00 7.06
C ASP A 171 0.79 14.12 7.99
N PHE A 172 0.14 12.98 8.23
CA PHE A 172 -1.06 12.93 9.06
C PHE A 172 -0.85 13.49 10.48
N ARG A 173 0.38 13.47 10.97
CA ARG A 173 0.72 13.96 12.32
C ARG A 173 0.54 15.48 12.46
N THR A 174 0.42 16.18 11.34
CA THR A 174 0.15 17.63 11.30
C THR A 174 -1.32 17.98 11.09
N MET A 175 -2.19 16.97 10.88
CA MET A 175 -3.61 17.18 10.61
C MET A 175 -4.36 17.54 11.89
N ASP A 176 -5.22 18.58 11.77
CA ASP A 176 -6.12 18.98 12.85
C ASP A 176 -7.45 18.22 12.73
N CYS A 177 -7.74 17.39 13.73
CA CYS A 177 -8.93 16.54 13.73
C CYS A 177 -9.43 16.32 15.18
N ASN A 178 -10.66 15.84 15.35
CA ASN A 178 -11.18 15.40 16.64
C ASN A 178 -11.14 13.88 16.81
N ALA A 179 -11.13 13.16 15.68
CA ALA A 179 -10.98 11.71 15.63
C ALA A 179 -10.16 11.34 14.39
N GLY A 180 -9.34 10.32 14.49
CA GLY A 180 -8.55 9.89 13.36
C GLY A 180 -8.01 8.49 13.53
N ILE A 181 -7.91 7.78 12.41
CA ILE A 181 -7.18 6.52 12.28
C ILE A 181 -6.36 6.57 11.00
N VAL A 182 -5.10 6.19 11.09
CA VAL A 182 -4.18 6.08 9.96
C VAL A 182 -3.49 4.74 10.02
N VAL A 183 -3.42 4.07 8.88
CA VAL A 183 -2.65 2.83 8.72
C VAL A 183 -1.45 3.12 7.85
N THR A 184 -0.28 2.76 8.34
CA THR A 184 0.99 2.93 7.65
C THR A 184 1.63 1.59 7.34
N LEU A 185 2.44 1.54 6.29
CA LEU A 185 3.27 0.41 5.90
C LEU A 185 4.72 0.84 5.85
N THR A 186 5.59 0.03 6.43
CA THR A 186 7.05 0.13 6.29
C THR A 186 7.58 -1.21 5.82
N VAL A 187 8.42 -1.20 4.79
CA VAL A 187 9.17 -2.38 4.31
C VAL A 187 10.65 -2.20 4.63
N SER A 188 11.32 -3.26 5.07
CA SER A 188 12.70 -3.17 5.54
C SER A 188 13.59 -4.29 4.96
N ASP A 189 14.87 -3.98 4.77
CA ASP A 189 15.94 -4.93 4.45
C ASP A 189 16.54 -5.61 5.68
N GLU A 190 16.05 -5.28 6.88
CA GLU A 190 16.40 -5.90 8.14
C GLU A 190 15.32 -6.92 8.56
N ILE A 191 15.75 -7.98 9.25
CA ILE A 191 14.83 -8.95 9.85
C ILE A 191 14.33 -8.38 11.18
N VAL A 192 13.02 -8.34 11.36
CA VAL A 192 12.43 -8.04 12.67
C VAL A 192 12.39 -9.34 13.48
N GLU A 193 13.03 -9.34 14.66
CA GLU A 193 13.02 -10.44 15.62
C GLU A 193 11.74 -10.45 16.48
#